data_f7f0673e050e79e734dab48806e4034c
#
_entry.id   f7f0673e050e79e734dab48806e4034c
#
_cell.length_a   1.000
_cell.length_b   1.000
_cell.length_c   1.000
_cell.angle_alpha   90.00
_cell.angle_beta   90.00
_cell.angle_gamma   90.00
#
_symmetry.space_group_name_H-M   'P 1'
#
loop_
_entity.id
_entity.type
_entity.pdbx_description
1 polymer ?
#
loop_
_entity_poly.entity_id
_entity_poly.type
_entity_poly.pdbx_seq_one_letter_code
_entity_poly.pdbx_strand_id
1 'polypeptide(L)'
;MKQGPVLIILLLLTSLCSGCLSFNDDDSKTIRLATTTSMRDSGLLDLLIDDFQKTSEYTVEYVAVGTGAALVLGENKDVDALIVHSPEQEIEFVENRFGYDRSAIAWNRFVLLSPSSFNSSIFDAFESIYENESCFISRGDFSGTHHKEQSIWRSLNETNGLPIVEDADGLHPVGEWYYSIGQG
;
A
#
# COMPACT_ATOMS: atom_id res chain seq x y z
N MET A 1 -44.13 -27.22 52.06
CA MET A 1 -43.55 -26.12 51.27
C MET A 1 -42.31 -26.67 50.55
N LYS A 2 -42.40 -26.83 49.21
CA LYS A 2 -41.31 -27.44 48.40
C LYS A 2 -40.41 -26.32 47.82
N GLN A 3 -39.29 -26.06 48.48
CA GLN A 3 -38.29 -25.05 48.03
C GLN A 3 -37.06 -25.66 47.30
N GLY A 4 -37.11 -26.91 46.90
CA GLY A 4 -35.99 -27.64 46.33
C GLY A 4 -35.56 -27.22 44.90
N PRO A 5 -36.45 -26.99 43.93
CA PRO A 5 -36.05 -26.80 42.54
C PRO A 5 -35.47 -25.39 42.22
N VAL A 6 -35.88 -24.36 43.00
CA VAL A 6 -35.43 -22.97 42.76
C VAL A 6 -33.97 -22.78 43.18
N LEU A 7 -33.53 -23.43 44.24
CA LEU A 7 -32.16 -23.33 44.74
C LEU A 7 -31.15 -24.02 43.79
N ILE A 8 -31.55 -25.13 43.17
CA ILE A 8 -30.71 -25.86 42.21
C ILE A 8 -30.56 -25.06 40.89
N ILE A 9 -31.61 -24.39 40.42
CA ILE A 9 -31.53 -23.53 39.21
C ILE A 9 -30.65 -22.31 39.45
N LEU A 10 -30.67 -21.73 40.65
CA LEU A 10 -29.83 -20.59 40.99
C LEU A 10 -28.33 -20.98 41.07
N LEU A 11 -27.99 -22.18 41.54
CA LEU A 11 -26.63 -22.72 41.61
C LEU A 11 -26.09 -23.10 40.23
N LEU A 12 -26.95 -23.52 39.30
CA LEU A 12 -26.58 -23.81 37.91
C LEU A 12 -26.32 -22.55 37.07
N LEU A 13 -27.00 -21.43 37.35
CA LEU A 13 -26.78 -20.16 36.69
C LEU A 13 -25.45 -19.47 37.08
N THR A 14 -24.94 -19.73 38.30
CA THR A 14 -23.66 -19.15 38.74
C THR A 14 -22.43 -19.88 38.18
N SER A 15 -22.58 -21.14 37.75
CA SER A 15 -21.50 -21.95 37.16
C SER A 15 -21.17 -21.62 35.71
N LEU A 16 -22.02 -20.83 35.02
CA LEU A 16 -21.83 -20.43 33.64
C LEU A 16 -21.03 -19.13 33.46
N CYS A 17 -20.70 -18.40 34.53
CA CYS A 17 -19.96 -17.14 34.49
C CYS A 17 -18.45 -17.29 34.78
N SER A 18 -17.92 -18.51 34.93
CA SER A 18 -16.48 -18.75 35.13
C SER A 18 -15.75 -19.01 33.80
N GLY A 19 -16.17 -18.36 32.70
CA GLY A 19 -15.33 -18.15 31.55
C GLY A 19 -14.31 -17.09 31.96
N CYS A 20 -13.14 -17.47 32.46
CA CYS A 20 -11.99 -16.63 32.53
C CYS A 20 -11.73 -16.19 31.08
N LEU A 21 -12.07 -14.94 30.71
CA LEU A 21 -11.43 -14.24 29.67
C LEU A 21 -9.96 -14.09 30.11
N SER A 22 -9.13 -15.07 29.80
CA SER A 22 -7.70 -14.85 29.70
C SER A 22 -7.52 -13.87 28.55
N PHE A 23 -7.49 -12.59 28.85
CA PHE A 23 -6.83 -11.65 27.99
C PHE A 23 -5.38 -12.11 27.96
N ASN A 24 -4.97 -12.74 26.85
CA ASN A 24 -3.57 -12.96 26.61
C ASN A 24 -2.94 -11.57 26.50
N ASP A 25 -2.09 -11.24 27.45
CA ASP A 25 -1.28 -10.01 27.49
C ASP A 25 -0.30 -9.94 26.28
N ASP A 26 -0.29 -10.99 25.47
CA ASP A 26 0.57 -11.16 24.29
C ASP A 26 0.11 -10.29 23.10
N ASP A 27 -1.17 -9.96 23.02
CA ASP A 27 -1.75 -9.11 21.97
C ASP A 27 -1.34 -7.62 22.14
N SER A 28 -0.94 -7.23 23.35
CA SER A 28 -0.50 -5.87 23.68
C SER A 28 0.91 -5.52 23.14
N LYS A 29 1.68 -6.52 22.73
CA LYS A 29 3.05 -6.38 22.20
C LYS A 29 3.18 -6.65 20.70
N THR A 30 2.07 -6.78 20.01
CA THR A 30 2.05 -6.97 18.55
C THR A 30 1.69 -5.67 17.86
N ILE A 31 2.54 -5.24 16.92
CA ILE A 31 2.27 -4.12 16.02
C ILE A 31 1.76 -4.70 14.71
N ARG A 32 0.54 -4.35 14.34
CA ARG A 32 -0.04 -4.71 13.05
C ARG A 32 0.31 -3.62 12.05
N LEU A 33 1.01 -4.00 11.00
CA LEU A 33 1.52 -3.11 9.97
C LEU A 33 0.84 -3.39 8.62
N ALA A 34 0.27 -2.39 7.97
CA ALA A 34 -0.07 -2.52 6.56
C ALA A 34 1.00 -1.83 5.69
N THR A 35 1.37 -2.50 4.61
CA THR A 35 2.40 -2.04 3.70
C THR A 35 2.07 -2.42 2.26
N THR A 36 2.98 -2.13 1.32
CA THR A 36 2.79 -2.44 -0.09
C THR A 36 3.55 -3.70 -0.50
N THR A 37 3.05 -4.37 -1.55
CA THR A 37 3.73 -5.54 -2.13
C THR A 37 5.13 -5.19 -2.59
N SER A 38 5.33 -4.00 -3.17
CA SER A 38 6.66 -3.53 -3.59
C SER A 38 7.62 -3.31 -2.41
N MET A 39 7.12 -2.87 -1.25
CA MET A 39 7.95 -2.74 -0.04
C MET A 39 8.36 -4.11 0.49
N ARG A 40 7.44 -5.06 0.56
CA ARG A 40 7.73 -6.46 0.91
C ARG A 40 8.76 -7.07 -0.04
N ASP A 41 8.50 -6.96 -1.36
CA ASP A 41 9.31 -7.63 -2.39
C ASP A 41 10.72 -7.00 -2.55
N SER A 42 10.94 -5.80 -2.03
CA SER A 42 12.26 -5.17 -1.98
C SER A 42 13.24 -5.83 -0.99
N GLY A 43 12.74 -6.63 -0.05
CA GLY A 43 13.51 -7.20 1.05
C GLY A 43 13.90 -6.20 2.16
N LEU A 44 13.63 -4.90 1.97
CA LEU A 44 13.93 -3.87 2.97
C LEU A 44 13.03 -4.03 4.20
N LEU A 45 11.76 -4.40 4.01
CA LEU A 45 10.82 -4.58 5.09
C LEU A 45 11.30 -5.61 6.12
N ASP A 46 11.73 -6.78 5.64
CA ASP A 46 12.19 -7.87 6.51
C ASP A 46 13.40 -7.44 7.33
N LEU A 47 14.34 -6.70 6.72
CA LEU A 47 15.51 -6.17 7.42
C LEU A 47 15.12 -5.16 8.52
N LEU A 48 14.15 -4.29 8.25
CA LEU A 48 13.66 -3.30 9.22
C LEU A 48 12.94 -3.98 10.38
N ILE A 49 12.08 -4.96 10.11
CA ILE A 49 11.36 -5.72 11.12
C ILE A 49 12.34 -6.51 12.00
N ASP A 50 13.27 -7.23 11.38
CA ASP A 50 14.29 -8.01 12.09
C ASP A 50 15.13 -7.13 13.03
N ASP A 51 15.53 -5.94 12.57
CA ASP A 51 16.33 -5.03 13.39
C ASP A 51 15.52 -4.41 14.53
N PHE A 52 14.29 -4.02 14.26
CA PHE A 52 13.37 -3.51 15.27
C PHE A 52 13.08 -4.54 16.36
N GLN A 53 12.77 -5.78 16.00
CA GLN A 53 12.44 -6.84 16.96
C GLN A 53 13.65 -7.30 17.81
N LYS A 54 14.90 -7.08 17.35
CA LYS A 54 16.10 -7.34 18.18
C LYS A 54 16.27 -6.35 19.35
N THR A 55 15.74 -5.13 19.19
CA THR A 55 15.92 -4.02 20.12
C THR A 55 14.64 -3.63 20.86
N SER A 56 13.52 -4.25 20.50
CA SER A 56 12.18 -3.98 21.02
C SER A 56 11.59 -5.24 21.65
N GLU A 57 10.65 -5.05 22.55
CA GLU A 57 9.82 -6.13 23.09
C GLU A 57 8.55 -6.39 22.24
N TYR A 58 8.37 -5.62 21.16
CA TYR A 58 7.25 -5.76 20.25
C TYR A 58 7.57 -6.71 19.11
N THR A 59 6.57 -7.48 18.69
CA THR A 59 6.56 -8.23 17.44
C THR A 59 5.82 -7.44 16.36
N VAL A 60 6.17 -7.63 15.10
CA VAL A 60 5.50 -6.99 13.97
C VAL A 60 4.85 -8.05 13.11
N GLU A 61 3.54 -7.96 12.95
CA GLU A 61 2.78 -8.71 11.95
C GLU A 61 2.39 -7.76 10.83
N TYR A 62 2.54 -8.18 9.56
CA TYR A 62 2.21 -7.29 8.45
C TYR A 62 1.33 -7.92 7.39
N VAL A 63 0.56 -7.06 6.73
CA VAL A 63 -0.15 -7.36 5.49
C VAL A 63 0.37 -6.50 4.36
N ALA A 64 0.68 -7.11 3.21
CA ALA A 64 1.16 -6.41 2.03
C ALA A 64 0.05 -6.35 0.95
N VAL A 65 -0.42 -5.13 0.66
CA VAL A 65 -1.51 -4.84 -0.28
C VAL A 65 -1.15 -3.60 -1.11
N GLY A 66 -2.04 -3.09 -1.95
CA GLY A 66 -1.83 -1.79 -2.61
C GLY A 66 -1.94 -0.62 -1.63
N THR A 67 -1.30 0.53 -1.93
CA THR A 67 -1.31 1.72 -1.06
C THR A 67 -2.73 2.11 -0.62
N GLY A 68 -3.69 2.20 -1.55
CA GLY A 68 -5.07 2.56 -1.21
C GLY A 68 -5.72 1.58 -0.25
N ALA A 69 -5.54 0.27 -0.45
CA ALA A 69 -6.06 -0.75 0.46
C ALA A 69 -5.40 -0.70 1.84
N ALA A 70 -4.08 -0.41 1.91
CA ALA A 70 -3.37 -0.22 3.16
C ALA A 70 -3.91 0.98 3.95
N LEU A 71 -4.17 2.11 3.27
CA LEU A 71 -4.76 3.29 3.89
C LEU A 71 -6.17 3.00 4.46
N VAL A 72 -7.01 2.26 3.73
CA VAL A 72 -8.33 1.84 4.22
C VAL A 72 -8.23 0.99 5.49
N LEU A 73 -7.25 0.09 5.60
CA LEU A 73 -7.01 -0.65 6.84
C LEU A 73 -6.64 0.29 8.00
N GLY A 74 -5.87 1.33 7.73
CA GLY A 74 -5.55 2.35 8.72
C GLY A 74 -6.76 3.20 9.14
N GLU A 75 -7.59 3.63 8.19
CA GLU A 75 -8.83 4.36 8.45
C GLU A 75 -9.78 3.56 9.35
N ASN A 76 -9.89 2.26 9.10
CA ASN A 76 -10.70 1.34 9.90
C ASN A 76 -10.09 0.98 11.26
N LYS A 77 -8.83 1.36 11.52
CA LYS A 77 -8.06 0.98 12.72
C LYS A 77 -7.80 -0.53 12.82
N ASP A 78 -7.74 -1.22 11.69
CA ASP A 78 -7.40 -2.63 11.60
C ASP A 78 -5.88 -2.85 11.77
N VAL A 79 -5.08 -1.79 11.61
CA VAL A 79 -3.63 -1.78 11.75
C VAL A 79 -3.16 -0.59 12.61
N ASP A 80 -1.99 -0.75 13.22
CA ASP A 80 -1.39 0.23 14.13
C ASP A 80 -0.40 1.16 13.41
N ALA A 81 0.16 0.71 12.29
CA ALA A 81 1.13 1.46 11.49
C ALA A 81 0.97 1.18 9.98
N LEU A 82 1.47 2.13 9.19
CA LEU A 82 1.46 2.07 7.73
C LEU A 82 2.87 2.35 7.19
N ILE A 83 3.31 1.55 6.21
CA ILE A 83 4.48 1.88 5.37
C ILE A 83 4.02 1.85 3.92
N VAL A 84 3.80 3.03 3.37
CA VAL A 84 3.26 3.23 2.02
C VAL A 84 4.11 4.23 1.25
N HIS A 85 3.80 4.50 -0.02
CA HIS A 85 4.64 5.34 -0.88
C HIS A 85 3.81 6.23 -1.82
N SER A 86 2.77 6.87 -1.30
CA SER A 86 1.97 7.88 -2.01
C SER A 86 1.88 9.15 -1.15
N PRO A 87 2.84 10.08 -1.27
CA PRO A 87 2.91 11.25 -0.41
C PRO A 87 1.63 12.07 -0.33
N GLU A 88 0.92 12.21 -1.44
CA GLU A 88 -0.34 12.96 -1.51
C GLU A 88 -1.43 12.30 -0.66
N GLN A 89 -1.63 10.98 -0.84
CA GLN A 89 -2.62 10.22 -0.07
C GLN A 89 -2.22 10.11 1.42
N GLU A 90 -0.92 10.03 1.73
CA GLU A 90 -0.40 10.02 3.11
C GLU A 90 -0.67 11.33 3.82
N ILE A 91 -0.49 12.47 3.12
CA ILE A 91 -0.79 13.81 3.66
C ILE A 91 -2.30 13.93 3.93
N GLU A 92 -3.13 13.56 2.97
CA GLU A 92 -4.59 13.57 3.10
C GLU A 92 -5.07 12.69 4.28
N PHE A 93 -4.48 11.50 4.45
CA PHE A 93 -4.77 10.58 5.55
C PHE A 93 -4.52 11.24 6.92
N VAL A 94 -3.41 11.98 7.07
CA VAL A 94 -3.08 12.69 8.31
C VAL A 94 -3.97 13.93 8.50
N GLU A 95 -4.24 14.70 7.44
CA GLU A 95 -5.14 15.86 7.49
C GLU A 95 -6.56 15.48 7.89
N ASN A 96 -7.04 14.32 7.42
CA ASN A 96 -8.32 13.75 7.80
C ASN A 96 -8.31 13.09 9.21
N ARG A 97 -7.18 13.14 9.92
CA ARG A 97 -7.00 12.63 11.29
C ARG A 97 -7.15 11.10 11.42
N PHE A 98 -6.88 10.37 10.37
CA PHE A 98 -6.77 8.91 10.42
C PHE A 98 -5.41 8.46 10.97
N GLY A 99 -4.38 9.30 10.84
CA GLY A 99 -3.06 9.14 11.43
C GLY A 99 -2.55 10.44 12.05
N TYR A 100 -1.46 10.40 12.79
CA TYR A 100 -0.94 11.58 13.51
C TYR A 100 0.56 11.85 13.29
N ASP A 101 1.32 10.90 12.79
CA ASP A 101 2.76 11.07 12.53
C ASP A 101 3.10 10.49 11.15
N ARG A 102 3.76 11.32 10.34
CA ARG A 102 4.20 10.95 9.00
C ARG A 102 5.68 11.26 8.85
N SER A 103 6.47 10.22 8.67
CA SER A 103 7.91 10.33 8.49
C SER A 103 8.38 9.65 7.21
N ALA A 104 9.26 10.29 6.46
CA ALA A 104 9.91 9.67 5.30
C ALA A 104 11.01 8.74 5.81
N ILE A 105 10.89 7.44 5.51
CA ILE A 105 11.84 6.40 5.96
C ILE A 105 12.81 5.95 4.87
N ALA A 106 12.40 6.04 3.60
CA ALA A 106 13.20 5.64 2.46
C ALA A 106 12.74 6.37 1.19
N TRP A 107 13.58 6.36 0.16
CA TRP A 107 13.22 6.82 -1.17
C TRP A 107 13.88 5.93 -2.23
N ASN A 108 13.25 5.85 -3.39
CA ASN A 108 13.82 5.19 -4.56
C ASN A 108 13.63 6.06 -5.81
N ARG A 109 14.18 5.61 -6.93
CA ARG A 109 14.00 6.26 -8.23
C ARG A 109 13.19 5.34 -9.14
N PHE A 110 12.26 5.94 -9.88
CA PHE A 110 11.71 5.28 -11.05
C PHE A 110 12.72 5.41 -12.20
N VAL A 111 12.85 4.37 -13.00
CA VAL A 111 13.76 4.31 -14.12
C VAL A 111 13.03 3.85 -15.37
N LEU A 112 13.42 4.41 -16.51
CA LEU A 112 13.03 3.93 -17.84
C LEU A 112 14.12 2.96 -18.31
N LEU A 113 13.76 1.71 -18.56
CA LEU A 113 14.68 0.71 -19.15
C LEU A 113 14.55 0.78 -20.68
N SER A 114 15.68 0.92 -21.35
CA SER A 114 15.75 0.99 -22.82
C SER A 114 17.02 0.31 -23.32
N PRO A 115 16.97 -0.35 -24.50
CA PRO A 115 18.19 -0.84 -25.18
C PRO A 115 19.10 0.29 -25.66
N SER A 116 18.56 1.51 -25.79
CA SER A 116 19.31 2.71 -26.19
C SER A 116 19.39 3.70 -25.03
N SER A 117 20.52 4.43 -24.92
CA SER A 117 20.68 5.47 -23.91
C SER A 117 19.94 6.75 -24.34
N PHE A 118 19.21 7.35 -23.40
CA PHE A 118 18.70 8.71 -23.53
C PHE A 118 19.64 9.65 -22.76
N ASN A 119 20.15 10.69 -23.43
CA ASN A 119 20.99 11.72 -22.81
C ASN A 119 20.19 13.01 -22.52
N SER A 120 18.91 12.87 -22.22
CA SER A 120 17.94 13.94 -22.06
C SER A 120 17.07 13.71 -20.83
N SER A 121 16.14 14.61 -20.57
CA SER A 121 15.19 14.45 -19.48
C SER A 121 14.27 13.24 -19.71
N ILE A 122 13.62 12.79 -18.66
CA ILE A 122 12.62 11.71 -18.75
C ILE A 122 11.45 12.12 -19.67
N PHE A 123 11.07 13.40 -19.67
CA PHE A 123 10.01 13.93 -20.52
C PHE A 123 10.41 13.87 -22.00
N ASP A 124 11.64 14.30 -22.36
CA ASP A 124 12.15 14.21 -23.73
C ASP A 124 12.24 12.75 -24.20
N ALA A 125 12.59 11.82 -23.28
CA ALA A 125 12.64 10.41 -23.60
C ALA A 125 11.23 9.85 -23.92
N PHE A 126 10.22 10.21 -23.14
CA PHE A 126 8.82 9.80 -23.37
C PHE A 126 8.25 10.44 -24.65
N GLU A 127 8.54 11.72 -24.89
CA GLU A 127 8.18 12.42 -26.13
C GLU A 127 8.81 11.74 -27.36
N SER A 128 10.10 11.40 -27.29
CA SER A 128 10.79 10.68 -28.36
C SER A 128 10.23 9.27 -28.59
N ILE A 129 9.81 8.56 -27.53
CA ILE A 129 9.13 7.27 -27.65
C ILE A 129 7.82 7.43 -28.41
N TYR A 130 7.04 8.46 -28.09
CA TYR A 130 5.78 8.76 -28.75
C TYR A 130 5.99 9.15 -30.24
N GLU A 131 6.89 10.08 -30.49
CA GLU A 131 7.16 10.57 -31.89
C GLU A 131 7.67 9.47 -32.81
N ASN A 132 8.45 8.54 -32.29
CA ASN A 132 9.02 7.44 -33.07
C ASN A 132 8.16 6.14 -33.00
N GLU A 133 7.01 6.19 -32.34
CA GLU A 133 6.15 5.01 -32.12
C GLU A 133 6.95 3.79 -31.58
N SER A 134 7.92 4.09 -30.71
CA SER A 134 8.80 3.06 -30.16
C SER A 134 8.03 2.14 -29.21
N CYS A 135 8.24 0.83 -29.30
CA CYS A 135 7.60 -0.12 -28.42
C CYS A 135 7.79 0.27 -26.93
N PHE A 136 6.69 0.51 -26.24
CA PHE A 136 6.66 0.85 -24.83
C PHE A 136 5.83 -0.18 -24.06
N ILE A 137 6.40 -0.68 -22.98
CA ILE A 137 5.74 -1.67 -22.12
C ILE A 137 5.42 -1.01 -20.78
N SER A 138 4.14 -0.79 -20.56
CA SER A 138 3.59 -0.34 -19.29
C SER A 138 3.27 -1.51 -18.38
N ARG A 139 3.41 -1.31 -17.09
CA ARG A 139 2.93 -2.26 -16.08
C ARG A 139 1.40 -2.41 -16.13
N GLY A 140 0.65 -1.34 -16.35
CA GLY A 140 -0.81 -1.38 -16.47
C GLY A 140 -1.55 -1.92 -15.23
N ASP A 141 -0.94 -1.89 -14.05
CA ASP A 141 -1.42 -2.58 -12.82
C ASP A 141 -1.83 -1.60 -11.70
N PHE A 142 -1.92 -0.31 -12.01
CA PHE A 142 -2.20 0.76 -11.05
C PHE A 142 -1.25 0.81 -9.84
N SER A 143 -0.06 0.21 -9.95
CA SER A 143 1.02 0.36 -8.98
C SER A 143 1.62 1.78 -9.00
N GLY A 144 2.46 2.09 -8.01
CA GLY A 144 3.19 3.36 -7.98
C GLY A 144 4.02 3.63 -9.23
N THR A 145 4.56 2.59 -9.88
CA THR A 145 5.28 2.70 -11.16
C THR A 145 4.34 3.11 -12.29
N HIS A 146 3.17 2.48 -12.38
CA HIS A 146 2.16 2.81 -13.38
C HIS A 146 1.60 4.23 -13.14
N HIS A 147 1.30 4.62 -11.90
CA HIS A 147 0.89 5.99 -11.59
C HIS A 147 1.96 7.02 -11.98
N LYS A 148 3.24 6.72 -11.77
CA LYS A 148 4.33 7.60 -12.18
C LYS A 148 4.41 7.75 -13.69
N GLU A 149 4.27 6.67 -14.42
CA GLU A 149 4.19 6.69 -15.90
C GLU A 149 3.03 7.58 -16.36
N GLN A 150 1.80 7.33 -15.86
CA GLN A 150 0.62 8.12 -16.19
C GLN A 150 0.83 9.62 -15.91
N SER A 151 1.51 9.97 -14.81
CA SER A 151 1.83 11.36 -14.49
C SER A 151 2.73 12.03 -15.52
N ILE A 152 3.66 11.27 -16.14
CA ILE A 152 4.53 11.78 -17.20
C ILE A 152 3.73 12.00 -18.50
N TRP A 153 2.92 11.02 -18.89
CA TRP A 153 2.03 11.16 -20.07
C TRP A 153 1.06 12.33 -19.92
N ARG A 154 0.47 12.51 -18.73
CA ARG A 154 -0.40 13.65 -18.42
C ARG A 154 0.34 14.98 -18.57
N SER A 155 1.55 15.09 -18.02
CA SER A 155 2.36 16.31 -18.14
C SER A 155 2.69 16.64 -19.60
N LEU A 156 2.99 15.65 -20.44
CA LEU A 156 3.25 15.85 -21.87
C LEU A 156 1.99 16.26 -22.63
N ASN A 157 0.83 15.74 -22.25
CA ASN A 157 -0.44 16.22 -22.80
C ASN A 157 -0.67 17.69 -22.45
N GLU A 158 -0.47 18.08 -21.20
CA GLU A 158 -0.69 19.44 -20.71
C GLU A 158 0.29 20.46 -21.31
N THR A 159 1.56 20.07 -21.48
CA THR A 159 2.62 20.99 -21.95
C THR A 159 2.75 21.01 -23.46
N ASN A 160 2.68 19.86 -24.12
CA ASN A 160 2.98 19.69 -25.53
C ASN A 160 1.75 19.30 -26.37
N GLY A 161 0.58 19.10 -25.72
CA GLY A 161 -0.65 18.69 -26.39
C GLY A 161 -0.63 17.26 -26.93
N LEU A 162 0.22 16.39 -26.37
CA LEU A 162 0.37 15.00 -26.80
C LEU A 162 -0.94 14.24 -26.57
N PRO A 163 -1.53 13.59 -27.60
CA PRO A 163 -2.80 12.87 -27.46
C PRO A 163 -2.70 11.70 -26.51
N ILE A 164 -3.60 11.68 -25.51
CA ILE A 164 -3.77 10.60 -24.55
C ILE A 164 -5.24 10.20 -24.47
N VAL A 165 -5.49 8.99 -23.98
CA VAL A 165 -6.81 8.48 -23.64
C VAL A 165 -6.80 8.01 -22.19
N GLU A 166 -7.98 7.89 -21.60
CA GLU A 166 -8.18 7.29 -20.29
C GLU A 166 -9.25 6.21 -20.42
N ASP A 167 -8.88 4.99 -20.07
CA ASP A 167 -9.75 3.81 -20.13
C ASP A 167 -9.48 2.84 -18.97
N ALA A 168 -9.81 1.54 -19.14
CA ALA A 168 -9.63 0.52 -18.11
C ALA A 168 -8.15 0.28 -17.75
N ASP A 169 -7.22 0.59 -18.66
CA ASP A 169 -5.77 0.47 -18.46
C ASP A 169 -5.15 1.75 -17.86
N GLY A 170 -5.98 2.78 -17.61
CA GLY A 170 -5.56 4.07 -17.08
C GLY A 170 -5.32 5.10 -18.16
N LEU A 171 -4.51 6.13 -17.86
CA LEU A 171 -4.19 7.22 -18.76
C LEU A 171 -2.92 6.89 -19.55
N HIS A 172 -3.02 6.84 -20.87
CA HIS A 172 -1.90 6.45 -21.73
C HIS A 172 -1.99 7.07 -23.15
N PRO A 173 -0.90 7.07 -23.93
CA PRO A 173 -0.93 7.50 -25.33
C PRO A 173 -1.67 6.48 -26.20
N VAL A 174 -2.18 6.94 -27.34
CA VAL A 174 -2.84 6.10 -28.35
C VAL A 174 -1.81 5.58 -29.34
N GLY A 175 -1.76 4.25 -29.54
CA GLY A 175 -0.91 3.64 -30.57
C GLY A 175 -0.71 2.13 -30.34
N GLU A 176 -0.52 1.40 -31.43
CA GLU A 176 -0.24 -0.04 -31.38
C GLU A 176 1.17 -0.37 -30.81
N TRP A 177 1.97 0.63 -30.54
CA TRP A 177 3.31 0.52 -29.94
C TRP A 177 3.30 0.56 -28.41
N TYR A 178 2.17 0.93 -27.80
CA TYR A 178 1.98 0.94 -26.35
C TYR A 178 1.31 -0.35 -25.89
N TYR A 179 1.94 -1.05 -24.97
CA TYR A 179 1.47 -2.33 -24.45
C TYR A 179 1.28 -2.26 -22.94
N SER A 180 0.03 -2.37 -22.46
CA SER A 180 -0.30 -2.57 -21.04
C SER A 180 -0.28 -4.07 -20.75
N ILE A 181 0.56 -4.49 -19.78
CA ILE A 181 0.69 -5.93 -19.45
C ILE A 181 -0.06 -6.34 -18.19
N GLY A 182 -0.61 -5.39 -17.41
CA GLY A 182 -1.43 -5.65 -16.22
C GLY A 182 -0.69 -6.30 -15.05
N GLN A 183 0.64 -6.31 -15.07
CA GLN A 183 1.47 -6.95 -14.05
C GLN A 183 2.89 -6.37 -14.02
N GLY A 184 3.58 -6.58 -12.90
CA GLY A 184 4.97 -6.16 -12.69
C GLY A 184 5.84 -7.29 -12.21
#